data_13ac90aa2e56b50f0f2dd6dd8e06cd5e
#
_entry.id   13ac90aa2e56b50f0f2dd6dd8e06cd5e
#
_cell.length_a   1.000
_cell.length_b   1.000
_cell.length_c   1.000
_cell.angle_alpha   90.00
_cell.angle_beta   90.00
_cell.angle_gamma   90.00
#
_symmetry.space_group_name_H-M   'P 1'
#
loop_
_entity.id
_entity.type
_entity.pdbx_description
1 polymer ?
#
loop_
_entity_poly.entity_id
_entity_poly.type
_entity_poly.pdbx_seq_one_letter_code
_entity_poly.pdbx_strand_id
1 'polypeptide(L)'
;LILGCDIVVTTGIEPLSKINSQTTNIVVNSHVAPTSAFATNPNLDLSSARMIKALKKSTNKNLFNAINATGLATALMGNSIAVNFFLVGYAIQKGLFPLSLEAIERAIELNGVSIDMNKESLYWGRYAATDQKFVESIAYDDKTIIAQPDSLESIFNERFAFLEDYQNKKYANKYKSLIDKVKMIDQEHPAKNSALSLAVAKYYFKLMAYKDEFEVARLHTSKYFK
;
A
#
# COMPACT_ATOMS: atom_id res chain seq x y z
N LEU A 1 -15.38 -20.52 -1.35
CA LEU A 1 -14.77 -19.21 -1.56
C LEU A 1 -13.36 -19.19 -1.01
N ILE A 2 -12.41 -18.64 -1.78
CA ILE A 2 -11.11 -18.18 -1.29
C ILE A 2 -11.12 -16.65 -1.34
N LEU A 3 -10.92 -16.02 -0.18
CA LEU A 3 -10.77 -14.58 -0.04
C LEU A 3 -9.27 -14.28 0.24
N GLY A 4 -8.54 -13.91 -0.80
CA GLY A 4 -7.10 -13.70 -0.76
C GLY A 4 -6.74 -12.25 -0.50
N CYS A 5 -6.55 -11.87 0.76
CA CYS A 5 -6.09 -10.52 1.11
C CYS A 5 -4.65 -10.24 0.68
N ASP A 6 -3.85 -11.29 0.52
CA ASP A 6 -2.47 -11.27 0.03
C ASP A 6 -2.30 -12.28 -1.10
N ILE A 7 -1.93 -11.80 -2.29
CA ILE A 7 -1.78 -12.64 -3.47
C ILE A 7 -0.60 -13.62 -3.35
N VAL A 8 0.48 -13.24 -2.66
CA VAL A 8 1.67 -14.09 -2.48
C VAL A 8 1.29 -15.30 -1.64
N VAL A 9 0.60 -15.09 -0.54
CA VAL A 9 0.08 -16.16 0.33
C VAL A 9 -0.94 -17.00 -0.42
N THR A 10 -1.87 -16.37 -1.15
CA THR A 10 -2.94 -17.06 -1.88
C THR A 10 -2.41 -17.97 -2.99
N THR A 11 -1.25 -17.67 -3.57
CA THR A 11 -0.59 -18.51 -4.58
C THR A 11 0.36 -19.55 -4.01
N GLY A 12 0.41 -19.69 -2.70
CA GLY A 12 1.17 -20.73 -2.03
C GLY A 12 0.61 -22.14 -2.33
N ILE A 13 1.42 -23.16 -2.05
CA ILE A 13 1.07 -24.56 -2.35
C ILE A 13 -0.22 -24.98 -1.63
N GLU A 14 -0.35 -24.61 -0.36
CA GLU A 14 -1.51 -25.01 0.45
C GLU A 14 -2.82 -24.37 -0.03
N PRO A 15 -2.96 -23.05 -0.22
CA PRO A 15 -4.18 -22.47 -0.77
C PRO A 15 -4.53 -23.02 -2.16
N LEU A 16 -3.54 -23.17 -3.05
CA LEU A 16 -3.77 -23.74 -4.37
C LEU A 16 -4.31 -25.18 -4.32
N SER A 17 -3.85 -25.99 -3.37
CA SER A 17 -4.33 -27.38 -3.19
C SER A 17 -5.79 -27.47 -2.74
N LYS A 18 -6.37 -26.39 -2.18
CA LYS A 18 -7.78 -26.34 -1.73
C LYS A 18 -8.74 -25.92 -2.85
N ILE A 19 -8.23 -25.51 -4.01
CA ILE A 19 -9.05 -25.01 -5.11
C ILE A 19 -9.66 -26.20 -5.87
N ASN A 20 -10.98 -26.22 -5.95
CA ASN A 20 -11.70 -27.02 -6.92
C ASN A 20 -12.00 -26.15 -8.14
N SER A 21 -11.50 -26.56 -9.31
CA SER A 21 -11.59 -25.74 -10.54
C SER A 21 -13.01 -25.44 -11.01
N GLN A 22 -14.01 -26.21 -10.58
CA GLN A 22 -15.39 -26.09 -11.01
C GLN A 22 -16.27 -25.30 -10.03
N THR A 23 -15.87 -25.25 -8.74
CA THR A 23 -16.76 -24.72 -7.69
C THR A 23 -16.14 -23.63 -6.83
N THR A 24 -14.80 -23.53 -6.78
CA THR A 24 -14.15 -22.54 -5.91
C THR A 24 -14.13 -21.15 -6.54
N ASN A 25 -14.89 -20.24 -5.96
CA ASN A 25 -14.77 -18.82 -6.25
C ASN A 25 -13.51 -18.24 -5.59
N ILE A 26 -12.82 -17.39 -6.31
CA ILE A 26 -11.63 -16.67 -5.83
C ILE A 26 -11.89 -15.17 -5.94
N VAL A 27 -11.72 -14.47 -4.82
CA VAL A 27 -11.61 -13.00 -4.76
C VAL A 27 -10.25 -12.69 -4.18
N VAL A 28 -9.38 -12.01 -4.93
CA VAL A 28 -7.99 -11.78 -4.52
C VAL A 28 -7.58 -10.32 -4.69
N ASN A 29 -6.87 -9.82 -3.68
CA ASN A 29 -6.14 -8.56 -3.78
C ASN A 29 -4.95 -8.73 -4.73
N SER A 30 -4.94 -7.98 -5.82
CA SER A 30 -3.86 -8.06 -6.82
C SER A 30 -2.60 -7.27 -6.44
N HIS A 31 -2.65 -6.49 -5.35
CA HIS A 31 -1.48 -5.81 -4.82
C HIS A 31 -0.45 -6.81 -4.29
N VAL A 32 0.81 -6.58 -4.65
CA VAL A 32 1.93 -7.41 -4.15
C VAL A 32 2.69 -6.63 -3.10
N ALA A 33 2.63 -7.11 -1.87
CA ALA A 33 3.49 -6.63 -0.80
C ALA A 33 4.78 -7.47 -0.75
N PRO A 34 5.98 -6.85 -0.66
CA PRO A 34 7.22 -7.59 -0.44
C PRO A 34 7.16 -8.42 0.84
N THR A 35 7.46 -9.71 0.74
CA THR A 35 7.54 -10.62 1.88
C THR A 35 8.95 -10.64 2.50
N SER A 36 9.10 -11.25 3.67
CA SER A 36 10.41 -11.47 4.31
C SER A 36 11.38 -12.25 3.41
N ALA A 37 10.88 -13.10 2.52
CA ALA A 37 11.69 -13.82 1.55
C ALA A 37 12.44 -12.88 0.58
N PHE A 38 11.93 -11.67 0.34
CA PHE A 38 12.60 -10.65 -0.47
C PHE A 38 13.87 -10.11 0.22
N ALA A 39 13.92 -10.11 1.55
CA ALA A 39 15.11 -9.69 2.29
C ALA A 39 16.28 -10.68 2.11
N THR A 40 15.99 -11.96 1.93
CA THR A 40 17.00 -13.01 1.71
C THR A 40 17.31 -13.25 0.24
N ASN A 41 16.37 -12.93 -0.65
CA ASN A 41 16.53 -13.04 -2.11
C ASN A 41 16.00 -11.78 -2.82
N PRO A 42 16.83 -10.74 -3.03
CA PRO A 42 16.42 -9.50 -3.71
C PRO A 42 15.97 -9.70 -5.16
N ASN A 43 16.33 -10.82 -5.78
CA ASN A 43 15.96 -11.17 -7.15
C ASN A 43 14.69 -12.04 -7.21
N LEU A 44 13.98 -12.19 -6.09
CA LEU A 44 12.71 -12.92 -6.07
C LEU A 44 11.70 -12.23 -6.98
N ASP A 45 11.24 -12.93 -8.00
CA ASP A 45 10.22 -12.42 -8.92
C ASP A 45 8.84 -12.49 -8.28
N LEU A 46 8.41 -11.37 -7.72
CA LEU A 46 7.08 -11.17 -7.15
C LEU A 46 6.11 -10.63 -8.22
N SER A 47 6.20 -11.11 -9.45
CA SER A 47 5.30 -10.66 -10.53
C SER A 47 3.84 -10.97 -10.23
N SER A 48 3.06 -9.94 -9.96
CA SER A 48 1.59 -10.01 -9.83
C SER A 48 0.95 -10.73 -11.02
N ALA A 49 1.43 -10.46 -12.23
CA ALA A 49 0.90 -11.08 -13.45
C ALA A 49 1.07 -12.61 -13.46
N ARG A 50 2.20 -13.14 -12.97
CA ARG A 50 2.41 -14.59 -12.84
C ARG A 50 1.48 -15.21 -11.82
N MET A 51 1.32 -14.56 -10.66
CA MET A 51 0.44 -15.05 -9.58
C MET A 51 -1.02 -15.05 -10.02
N ILE A 52 -1.49 -13.97 -10.63
CA ILE A 52 -2.82 -13.89 -11.23
C ILE A 52 -3.02 -14.99 -12.28
N LYS A 53 -2.02 -15.22 -13.14
CA LYS A 53 -2.09 -16.29 -14.15
C LYS A 53 -2.18 -17.68 -13.52
N ALA A 54 -1.47 -17.93 -12.43
CA ALA A 54 -1.53 -19.19 -11.70
C ALA A 54 -2.92 -19.43 -11.12
N LEU A 55 -3.49 -18.43 -10.43
CA LEU A 55 -4.85 -18.50 -9.86
C LEU A 55 -5.92 -18.66 -10.95
N LYS A 56 -5.80 -17.94 -12.08
CA LYS A 56 -6.71 -18.08 -13.21
C LYS A 56 -6.69 -19.45 -13.86
N LYS A 57 -5.56 -20.16 -13.79
CA LYS A 57 -5.45 -21.53 -14.29
C LYS A 57 -6.04 -22.58 -13.33
N SER A 58 -6.08 -22.28 -12.03
CA SER A 58 -6.57 -23.21 -11.00
C SER A 58 -8.10 -23.22 -10.86
N THR A 59 -8.80 -22.23 -11.42
CA THR A 59 -10.27 -22.14 -11.37
C THR A 59 -10.86 -21.72 -12.71
N ASN A 60 -12.19 -21.82 -12.85
CA ASN A 60 -12.91 -21.31 -14.02
C ASN A 60 -12.86 -19.78 -14.08
N LYS A 61 -12.78 -19.23 -15.30
CA LYS A 61 -12.71 -17.77 -15.52
C LYS A 61 -13.83 -16.99 -14.84
N ASN A 62 -15.03 -17.56 -14.80
CA ASN A 62 -16.21 -16.92 -14.19
C ASN A 62 -16.20 -16.92 -12.67
N LEU A 63 -15.31 -17.71 -12.06
CA LEU A 63 -15.14 -17.84 -10.61
C LEU A 63 -13.94 -17.07 -10.07
N PHE A 64 -13.25 -16.32 -10.93
CA PHE A 64 -12.04 -15.57 -10.58
C PHE A 64 -12.26 -14.07 -10.62
N ASN A 65 -12.01 -13.40 -9.50
CA ASN A 65 -12.05 -11.94 -9.35
C ASN A 65 -10.73 -11.45 -8.74
N ALA A 66 -10.08 -10.49 -9.39
CA ALA A 66 -8.88 -9.83 -8.88
C ALA A 66 -9.08 -8.32 -8.91
N ILE A 67 -8.76 -7.65 -7.81
CA ILE A 67 -8.89 -6.21 -7.66
C ILE A 67 -7.72 -5.65 -6.86
N ASN A 68 -7.20 -4.49 -7.20
CA ASN A 68 -6.19 -3.79 -6.40
C ASN A 68 -6.84 -3.13 -5.16
N ALA A 69 -7.29 -3.97 -4.23
CA ALA A 69 -7.97 -3.51 -3.03
C ALA A 69 -7.08 -2.64 -2.14
N THR A 70 -5.77 -2.92 -2.05
CA THR A 70 -4.84 -2.08 -1.28
C THR A 70 -4.71 -0.69 -1.86
N GLY A 71 -4.57 -0.58 -3.18
CA GLY A 71 -4.49 0.74 -3.84
C GLY A 71 -5.76 1.55 -3.61
N LEU A 72 -6.93 0.94 -3.82
CA LEU A 72 -8.22 1.59 -3.64
C LEU A 72 -8.49 1.97 -2.18
N ALA A 73 -8.30 1.05 -1.23
CA ALA A 73 -8.50 1.33 0.19
C ALA A 73 -7.56 2.43 0.70
N THR A 74 -6.30 2.42 0.28
CA THR A 74 -5.35 3.47 0.66
C THR A 74 -5.72 4.83 0.08
N ALA A 75 -6.16 4.87 -1.18
CA ALA A 75 -6.54 6.13 -1.83
C ALA A 75 -7.83 6.73 -1.25
N LEU A 76 -8.82 5.89 -0.94
CA LEU A 76 -10.13 6.34 -0.44
C LEU A 76 -10.12 6.66 1.05
N MET A 77 -9.35 5.91 1.85
CA MET A 77 -9.44 5.91 3.31
C MET A 77 -8.11 6.28 4.00
N GLY A 78 -7.05 6.53 3.22
CA GLY A 78 -5.73 6.89 3.75
C GLY A 78 -5.00 5.74 4.46
N ASN A 79 -5.57 4.52 4.51
CA ASN A 79 -5.02 3.43 5.29
C ASN A 79 -5.17 2.06 4.60
N SER A 80 -4.06 1.33 4.45
CA SER A 80 -4.06 -0.01 3.86
C SER A 80 -4.69 -1.10 4.77
N ILE A 81 -4.88 -0.84 6.06
CA ILE A 81 -5.54 -1.79 6.99
C ILE A 81 -7.00 -2.05 6.57
N ALA A 82 -7.63 -1.07 5.94
CA ALA A 82 -9.00 -1.17 5.45
C ALA A 82 -9.19 -2.26 4.36
N VAL A 83 -8.13 -2.77 3.75
CA VAL A 83 -8.20 -3.72 2.61
C VAL A 83 -9.01 -4.98 2.91
N ASN A 84 -8.98 -5.49 4.14
CA ASN A 84 -9.65 -6.74 4.48
C ASN A 84 -11.17 -6.60 4.39
N PHE A 85 -11.75 -5.56 4.98
CA PHE A 85 -13.18 -5.31 4.89
C PHE A 85 -13.62 -4.85 3.49
N PHE A 86 -12.74 -4.18 2.74
CA PHE A 86 -12.98 -3.89 1.34
C PHE A 86 -13.22 -5.18 0.52
N LEU A 87 -12.36 -6.18 0.68
CA LEU A 87 -12.51 -7.46 -0.01
C LEU A 87 -13.73 -8.26 0.48
N VAL A 88 -14.05 -8.20 1.78
CA VAL A 88 -15.29 -8.79 2.31
C VAL A 88 -16.50 -8.15 1.65
N GLY A 89 -16.56 -6.83 1.58
CA GLY A 89 -17.64 -6.09 0.92
C GLY A 89 -17.77 -6.44 -0.57
N TYR A 90 -16.65 -6.55 -1.27
CA TYR A 90 -16.60 -6.98 -2.65
C TYR A 90 -17.20 -8.39 -2.83
N ALA A 91 -16.81 -9.34 -1.98
CA ALA A 91 -17.30 -10.71 -2.02
C ALA A 91 -18.79 -10.82 -1.67
N ILE A 92 -19.27 -10.02 -0.69
CA ILE A 92 -20.71 -9.94 -0.34
C ILE A 92 -21.53 -9.47 -1.55
N GLN A 93 -21.10 -8.39 -2.19
CA GLN A 93 -21.84 -7.82 -3.32
C GLN A 93 -21.87 -8.75 -4.54
N LYS A 94 -20.83 -9.59 -4.71
CA LYS A 94 -20.82 -10.67 -5.73
C LYS A 94 -21.66 -11.88 -5.34
N GLY A 95 -22.32 -11.89 -4.18
CA GLY A 95 -23.09 -13.03 -3.69
C GLY A 95 -22.25 -14.25 -3.29
N LEU A 96 -20.97 -14.06 -2.99
CA LEU A 96 -20.03 -15.14 -2.73
C LEU A 96 -19.84 -15.41 -1.22
N PHE A 97 -20.29 -14.50 -0.38
CA PHE A 97 -20.11 -14.60 1.07
C PHE A 97 -21.35 -15.21 1.73
N PRO A 98 -21.20 -16.21 2.61
CA PRO A 98 -22.34 -16.97 3.14
C PRO A 98 -23.04 -16.31 4.34
N LEU A 99 -22.73 -15.03 4.61
CA LEU A 99 -23.30 -14.25 5.72
C LEU A 99 -24.01 -13.01 5.17
N SER A 100 -25.02 -12.55 5.92
CA SER A 100 -25.72 -11.31 5.57
C SER A 100 -24.87 -10.07 5.88
N LEU A 101 -25.19 -8.96 5.22
CA LEU A 101 -24.53 -7.68 5.46
C LEU A 101 -24.70 -7.23 6.92
N GLU A 102 -25.90 -7.35 7.46
CA GLU A 102 -26.22 -6.98 8.83
C GLU A 102 -25.40 -7.79 9.86
N ALA A 103 -25.16 -9.08 9.58
CA ALA A 103 -24.35 -9.92 10.44
C ALA A 103 -22.90 -9.45 10.47
N ILE A 104 -22.35 -9.04 9.33
CA ILE A 104 -20.99 -8.51 9.23
C ILE A 104 -20.89 -7.14 9.91
N GLU A 105 -21.84 -6.24 9.69
CA GLU A 105 -21.87 -4.93 10.35
C GLU A 105 -21.95 -5.08 11.87
N ARG A 106 -22.80 -6.01 12.33
CA ARG A 106 -22.88 -6.30 13.75
C ARG A 106 -21.57 -6.87 14.32
N ALA A 107 -20.88 -7.71 13.58
CA ALA A 107 -19.57 -8.23 13.97
C ALA A 107 -18.53 -7.11 14.06
N ILE A 108 -18.53 -6.14 13.12
CA ILE A 108 -17.67 -4.96 13.18
C ILE A 108 -17.95 -4.13 14.44
N GLU A 109 -19.22 -3.89 14.77
CA GLU A 109 -19.62 -3.18 15.97
C GLU A 109 -19.17 -3.89 17.24
N LEU A 110 -19.37 -5.18 17.33
CA LEU A 110 -18.97 -5.99 18.49
C LEU A 110 -17.45 -6.06 18.66
N ASN A 111 -16.68 -6.03 17.56
CA ASN A 111 -15.23 -5.96 17.63
C ASN A 111 -14.72 -4.63 18.21
N GLY A 112 -15.46 -3.53 18.04
CA GLY A 112 -15.20 -2.24 18.69
C GLY A 112 -13.98 -1.47 18.16
N VAL A 113 -13.25 -1.97 17.17
CA VAL A 113 -12.04 -1.34 16.63
C VAL A 113 -12.34 -0.67 15.30
N SER A 114 -12.07 0.63 15.20
CA SER A 114 -12.21 1.43 13.95
C SER A 114 -13.52 1.16 13.21
N ILE A 115 -14.63 1.17 13.94
CA ILE A 115 -15.97 0.75 13.45
C ILE A 115 -16.33 1.48 12.16
N ASP A 116 -16.25 2.82 12.15
CA ASP A 116 -16.66 3.64 11.00
C ASP A 116 -15.79 3.33 9.79
N MET A 117 -14.47 3.29 9.95
CA MET A 117 -13.54 2.96 8.86
C MET A 117 -13.81 1.56 8.29
N ASN A 118 -14.05 0.58 9.14
CA ASN A 118 -14.31 -0.80 8.70
C ASN A 118 -15.65 -0.92 7.94
N LYS A 119 -16.69 -0.23 8.40
CA LYS A 119 -17.98 -0.14 7.70
C LYS A 119 -17.83 0.58 6.36
N GLU A 120 -17.16 1.73 6.36
CA GLU A 120 -16.93 2.49 5.13
C GLU A 120 -16.14 1.66 4.11
N SER A 121 -15.09 0.97 4.54
CA SER A 121 -14.33 0.06 3.70
C SER A 121 -15.18 -1.06 3.11
N LEU A 122 -16.05 -1.65 3.93
CA LEU A 122 -16.99 -2.68 3.49
C LEU A 122 -17.91 -2.15 2.36
N TYR A 123 -18.42 -0.93 2.51
CA TYR A 123 -19.29 -0.31 1.50
C TYR A 123 -18.52 0.03 0.22
N TRP A 124 -17.31 0.59 0.32
CA TRP A 124 -16.48 0.84 -0.86
C TRP A 124 -16.18 -0.44 -1.63
N GLY A 125 -15.92 -1.54 -0.93
CA GLY A 125 -15.75 -2.86 -1.56
C GLY A 125 -17.00 -3.31 -2.31
N ARG A 126 -18.19 -3.10 -1.75
CA ARG A 126 -19.46 -3.38 -2.41
C ARG A 126 -19.66 -2.53 -3.68
N TYR A 127 -19.37 -1.23 -3.60
CA TYR A 127 -19.42 -0.34 -4.77
C TYR A 127 -18.47 -0.81 -5.87
N ALA A 128 -17.24 -1.15 -5.51
CA ALA A 128 -16.25 -1.63 -6.47
C ALA A 128 -16.66 -2.95 -7.16
N ALA A 129 -17.43 -3.80 -6.49
CA ALA A 129 -17.96 -5.01 -7.10
C ALA A 129 -19.07 -4.72 -8.12
N THR A 130 -19.76 -3.59 -8.01
CA THR A 130 -20.83 -3.15 -8.92
C THR A 130 -20.27 -2.33 -10.06
N ASP A 131 -19.47 -1.31 -9.76
CA ASP A 131 -18.81 -0.43 -10.72
C ASP A 131 -17.39 -0.06 -10.24
N GLN A 132 -16.44 -0.89 -10.63
CA GLN A 132 -15.03 -0.69 -10.29
C GLN A 132 -14.48 0.62 -10.89
N LYS A 133 -14.88 0.97 -12.12
CA LYS A 133 -14.38 2.17 -12.79
C LYS A 133 -14.82 3.45 -12.08
N PHE A 134 -16.04 3.47 -11.59
CA PHE A 134 -16.54 4.58 -10.79
C PHE A 134 -15.72 4.75 -9.50
N VAL A 135 -15.46 3.65 -8.79
CA VAL A 135 -14.64 3.69 -7.56
C VAL A 135 -13.20 4.11 -7.86
N GLU A 136 -12.61 3.62 -8.96
CA GLU A 136 -11.29 4.05 -9.41
C GLU A 136 -11.26 5.54 -9.77
N SER A 137 -12.30 6.07 -10.39
CA SER A 137 -12.38 7.50 -10.72
C SER A 137 -12.42 8.39 -9.48
N ILE A 138 -13.07 7.94 -8.39
CA ILE A 138 -13.06 8.66 -7.12
C ILE A 138 -11.71 8.49 -6.39
N ALA A 139 -11.21 7.27 -6.35
CA ALA A 139 -9.97 6.95 -5.65
C ALA A 139 -8.74 7.65 -6.25
N TYR A 140 -8.73 7.81 -7.57
CA TYR A 140 -7.61 8.37 -8.32
C TYR A 140 -7.98 9.67 -9.06
N ASP A 141 -9.06 10.37 -8.61
CA ASP A 141 -9.42 11.66 -9.18
C ASP A 141 -8.27 12.64 -8.90
N ASP A 142 -7.63 13.08 -9.98
CA ASP A 142 -6.51 14.03 -9.98
C ASP A 142 -6.84 15.40 -9.33
N LYS A 143 -8.09 15.61 -8.93
CA LYS A 143 -8.54 16.85 -8.28
C LYS A 143 -8.29 16.89 -6.77
N THR A 144 -8.00 15.79 -6.12
CA THR A 144 -7.70 15.76 -4.68
C THR A 144 -6.27 15.33 -4.46
N ILE A 145 -5.44 16.28 -4.23
CA ILE A 145 -4.00 16.31 -3.99
C ILE A 145 -3.26 16.58 -5.31
N ILE A 146 -3.32 17.84 -5.76
CA ILE A 146 -2.11 18.44 -6.26
C ILE A 146 -1.19 18.53 -5.03
N ALA A 147 -0.56 17.42 -4.67
CA ALA A 147 0.76 17.51 -4.10
C ALA A 147 1.53 18.32 -5.14
N GLN A 148 1.80 19.58 -4.87
CA GLN A 148 2.72 20.36 -5.69
C GLN A 148 3.90 19.43 -5.95
N PRO A 149 4.37 19.30 -7.19
CA PRO A 149 5.46 18.39 -7.48
C PRO A 149 6.54 18.74 -6.46
N ASP A 150 6.83 17.78 -5.59
CA ASP A 150 7.79 17.95 -4.50
C ASP A 150 9.03 18.61 -5.10
N SER A 151 9.16 19.91 -4.95
CA SER A 151 10.35 20.59 -5.43
C SER A 151 11.53 20.02 -4.64
N LEU A 152 12.67 19.87 -5.27
CA LEU A 152 13.87 19.41 -4.57
C LEU A 152 14.13 20.24 -3.30
N GLU A 153 13.79 21.51 -3.33
CA GLU A 153 13.96 22.43 -2.20
C GLU A 153 12.97 22.16 -1.07
N SER A 154 11.72 21.89 -1.38
CA SER A 154 10.70 21.51 -0.38
C SER A 154 11.07 20.21 0.32
N ILE A 155 11.42 19.17 -0.44
CA ILE A 155 11.87 17.88 0.12
C ILE A 155 13.14 18.06 0.95
N PHE A 156 14.09 18.82 0.47
CA PHE A 156 15.33 19.04 1.18
C PHE A 156 15.09 19.71 2.54
N ASN A 157 14.31 20.78 2.58
CA ASN A 157 14.03 21.55 3.80
C ASN A 157 13.29 20.71 4.84
N GLU A 158 12.24 19.98 4.42
CA GLU A 158 11.48 19.10 5.30
C GLU A 158 12.38 18.00 5.91
N ARG A 159 13.17 17.35 5.07
CA ARG A 159 14.03 16.24 5.50
C ARG A 159 15.25 16.69 6.31
N PHE A 160 15.78 17.85 6.02
CA PHE A 160 16.84 18.43 6.81
C PHE A 160 16.35 18.75 8.23
N ALA A 161 15.20 19.41 8.38
CA ALA A 161 14.58 19.69 9.67
C ALA A 161 14.29 18.40 10.46
N PHE A 162 13.75 17.37 9.77
CA PHE A 162 13.53 16.07 10.39
C PHE A 162 14.83 15.44 10.94
N LEU A 163 15.93 15.52 10.18
CA LEU A 163 17.22 14.95 10.61
C LEU A 163 17.88 15.75 11.75
N GLU A 164 17.60 17.05 11.87
CA GLU A 164 17.98 17.83 13.05
C GLU A 164 17.25 17.31 14.30
N ASP A 165 15.94 17.06 14.21
CA ASP A 165 15.13 16.51 15.31
C ASP A 165 15.45 15.04 15.59
N TYR A 166 15.77 14.25 14.55
CA TYR A 166 16.10 12.83 14.65
C TYR A 166 17.37 12.60 15.48
N GLN A 167 18.42 13.40 15.23
CA GLN A 167 19.66 13.27 15.96
C GLN A 167 20.29 14.62 16.36
N ASN A 168 20.70 15.44 15.41
CA ASN A 168 21.27 16.77 15.63
C ASN A 168 21.63 17.46 14.29
N LYS A 169 21.98 18.75 14.37
CA LYS A 169 22.40 19.55 13.21
C LYS A 169 23.63 19.00 12.47
N LYS A 170 24.60 18.41 13.18
CA LYS A 170 25.78 17.80 12.57
C LYS A 170 25.40 16.62 11.69
N TYR A 171 24.41 15.85 12.10
CA TYR A 171 23.88 14.72 11.34
C TYR A 171 23.10 15.21 10.09
N ALA A 172 22.22 16.18 10.25
CA ALA A 172 21.53 16.83 9.12
C ALA A 172 22.49 17.44 8.09
N ASN A 173 23.61 17.99 8.53
CA ASN A 173 24.64 18.53 7.64
C ASN A 173 25.33 17.46 6.76
N LYS A 174 25.39 16.20 7.18
CA LYS A 174 25.86 15.10 6.31
C LYS A 174 24.93 14.90 5.13
N TYR A 175 23.62 14.96 5.39
CA TYR A 175 22.60 14.92 4.34
C TYR A 175 22.76 16.08 3.36
N LYS A 176 22.84 17.31 3.88
CA LYS A 176 23.05 18.51 3.08
C LYS A 176 24.29 18.40 2.20
N SER A 177 25.41 17.99 2.76
CA SER A 177 26.68 17.89 2.03
C SER A 177 26.62 16.95 0.83
N LEU A 178 25.92 15.82 0.94
CA LEU A 178 25.73 14.92 -0.20
C LEU A 178 24.79 15.51 -1.25
N ILE A 179 23.68 16.12 -0.82
CA ILE A 179 22.71 16.72 -1.75
C ILE A 179 23.36 17.86 -2.53
N ASP A 180 24.16 18.72 -1.89
CA ASP A 180 24.86 19.82 -2.55
C ASP A 180 25.83 19.29 -3.61
N LYS A 181 26.58 18.21 -3.33
CA LYS A 181 27.46 17.58 -4.32
C LYS A 181 26.69 17.03 -5.52
N VAL A 182 25.57 16.37 -5.27
CA VAL A 182 24.75 15.79 -6.35
C VAL A 182 24.07 16.87 -7.18
N LYS A 183 23.65 17.98 -6.56
CA LYS A 183 23.13 19.14 -7.29
C LYS A 183 24.13 19.70 -8.29
N MET A 184 25.40 19.78 -7.92
CA MET A 184 26.46 20.26 -8.83
C MET A 184 26.59 19.33 -10.04
N ILE A 185 26.59 18.01 -9.82
CA ILE A 185 26.67 17.02 -10.90
C ILE A 185 25.43 17.09 -11.82
N ASP A 186 24.24 17.23 -11.24
CA ASP A 186 22.99 17.33 -11.99
C ASP A 186 22.94 18.61 -12.89
N GLN A 187 23.53 19.71 -12.42
CA GLN A 187 23.61 20.96 -13.18
C GLN A 187 24.53 20.85 -14.39
N GLU A 188 25.58 20.04 -14.29
CA GLU A 188 26.51 19.76 -15.39
C GLU A 188 25.94 18.76 -16.42
N HIS A 189 24.90 18.00 -16.03
CA HIS A 189 24.29 17.00 -16.91
C HIS A 189 23.43 17.66 -18.01
N PRO A 190 23.47 17.18 -19.27
CA PRO A 190 22.73 17.77 -20.40
C PRO A 190 21.21 17.89 -20.16
N ALA A 191 20.61 16.97 -19.41
CA ALA A 191 19.17 16.96 -19.14
C ALA A 191 18.71 18.05 -18.19
N LYS A 192 19.57 18.57 -17.30
CA LYS A 192 19.30 19.63 -16.30
C LYS A 192 17.93 19.53 -15.58
N ASN A 193 17.46 18.31 -15.33
CA ASN A 193 16.11 18.05 -14.81
C ASN A 193 16.05 17.79 -13.29
N SER A 194 17.17 17.88 -12.60
CA SER A 194 17.32 17.62 -11.14
C SER A 194 16.81 16.22 -10.69
N ALA A 195 16.62 15.28 -11.61
CA ALA A 195 16.04 13.98 -11.30
C ALA A 195 16.93 13.16 -10.37
N LEU A 196 18.25 13.20 -10.58
CA LEU A 196 19.21 12.51 -9.72
C LEU A 196 19.23 13.14 -8.32
N SER A 197 19.26 14.47 -8.22
CA SER A 197 19.22 15.19 -6.96
C SER A 197 17.95 14.88 -6.17
N LEU A 198 16.81 14.82 -6.85
CA LEU A 198 15.52 14.47 -6.25
C LEU A 198 15.50 13.03 -5.75
N ALA A 199 16.00 12.08 -6.55
CA ALA A 199 16.11 10.69 -6.16
C ALA A 199 17.01 10.53 -4.94
N VAL A 200 18.19 11.14 -4.94
CA VAL A 200 19.12 11.09 -3.81
C VAL A 200 18.52 11.73 -2.56
N ALA A 201 17.86 12.87 -2.69
CA ALA A 201 17.18 13.52 -1.58
C ALA A 201 16.11 12.58 -0.94
N LYS A 202 15.34 11.87 -1.75
CA LYS A 202 14.31 10.94 -1.26
C LYS A 202 14.90 9.69 -0.62
N TYR A 203 15.84 9.04 -1.27
CA TYR A 203 16.31 7.71 -0.85
C TYR A 203 17.44 7.74 0.17
N TYR A 204 18.36 8.70 0.09
CA TYR A 204 19.40 8.85 1.09
C TYR A 204 18.84 9.21 2.46
N PHE A 205 17.80 10.04 2.52
CA PHE A 205 17.05 10.29 3.75
C PHE A 205 16.54 9.01 4.41
N LYS A 206 15.95 8.09 3.62
CA LYS A 206 15.44 6.80 4.15
C LYS A 206 16.54 5.94 4.76
N LEU A 207 17.77 6.04 4.26
CA LEU A 207 18.92 5.34 4.83
C LEU A 207 19.43 6.02 6.11
N MET A 208 19.26 7.34 6.22
CA MET A 208 19.70 8.11 7.39
C MET A 208 18.68 8.09 8.53
N ALA A 209 17.39 8.11 8.22
CA ALA A 209 16.28 8.09 9.18
C ALA A 209 15.79 6.64 9.40
N TYR A 210 16.64 5.80 9.99
CA TYR A 210 16.30 4.42 10.28
C TYR A 210 15.34 4.34 11.47
N LYS A 211 14.27 3.56 11.33
CA LYS A 211 13.26 3.36 12.38
C LYS A 211 13.68 2.19 13.27
N ASP A 212 14.43 2.47 14.30
CA ASP A 212 14.78 1.56 15.38
C ASP A 212 13.92 1.81 16.64
N GLU A 213 14.21 1.07 17.71
CA GLU A 213 13.52 1.21 19.00
C GLU A 213 13.70 2.59 19.63
N PHE A 214 14.82 3.26 19.41
CA PHE A 214 15.09 4.61 19.92
C PHE A 214 14.26 5.65 19.19
N GLU A 215 14.15 5.55 17.86
CA GLU A 215 13.30 6.42 17.06
C GLU A 215 11.81 6.20 17.39
N VAL A 216 11.39 4.97 17.61
CA VAL A 216 10.02 4.67 18.07
C VAL A 216 9.75 5.34 19.41
N ALA A 217 10.67 5.24 20.37
CA ALA A 217 10.54 5.91 21.66
C ALA A 217 10.50 7.44 21.53
N ARG A 218 11.36 8.03 20.69
CA ARG A 218 11.37 9.46 20.37
C ARG A 218 10.04 9.93 19.80
N LEU A 219 9.49 9.21 18.84
CA LEU A 219 8.20 9.53 18.22
C LEU A 219 7.05 9.50 19.24
N HIS A 220 7.00 8.47 20.10
CA HIS A 220 5.98 8.35 21.15
C HIS A 220 6.08 9.41 22.24
N THR A 221 7.24 10.00 22.45
CA THR A 221 7.44 11.08 23.43
C THR A 221 7.37 12.47 22.82
N SER A 222 7.27 12.58 21.50
CA SER A 222 7.21 13.86 20.80
C SER A 222 5.92 14.61 21.05
N LYS A 223 5.97 15.96 20.94
CA LYS A 223 4.79 16.83 21.10
C LYS A 223 3.69 16.58 20.05
N TYR A 224 4.03 15.93 18.95
CA TYR A 224 3.10 15.61 17.85
C TYR A 224 2.31 14.32 18.08
N PHE A 225 2.66 13.54 19.11
CA PHE A 225 2.00 12.28 19.44
C PHE A 225 1.03 12.40 20.62
N LYS A 226 1.03 13.53 21.29
CA LYS A 226 0.07 13.89 22.34
C LYS A 226 -1.06 14.71 21.75
#